data_fc0f622058bae65758997fa717f45faf
#
_entry.id   fc0f622058bae65758997fa717f45faf
#
_cell.length_a   1.000
_cell.length_b   1.000
_cell.length_c   1.000
_cell.angle_alpha   90.00
_cell.angle_beta   90.00
_cell.angle_gamma   90.00
#
_symmetry.space_group_name_H-M   'P 1'
#
loop_
_entity.id
_entity.type
_entity.pdbx_description
1 polymer ?
#
loop_
_entity_poly.entity_id
_entity_poly.type
_entity_poly.pdbx_seq_one_letter_code
_entity_poly.pdbx_strand_id
1 'polypeptide(L)'
;MPPGMAIRYDKTCAALTDLITGYHVYRSSGPESLGQVDRFLPGTANVRFTIDAGPVSVSIGRRTFADLPPATLYGPTGTALKAITNGGIMIGFGVSALAWSRLFRRSAGDYCNKIVPLGEAMGPIATGRFMDALRLAACDDEVAPALDAILCDLLGPPPAEAALIGQLSHMIGRDGSHDVATVAAELGITGHALRRISVRHFGFTPKMLLRRARFLRSFLRLFRTPGTVDYSLIDPSYFDMSHFLRDADTFLGMTPRRFMASSTPFLDASVRARAAVLGAATQVLHVPSTIAPIGRGTSAAPVSGAPAGSSPLPPGMIEAATIAAMASSSMPTMAAQEGTPLGLSDGDTPPAPDPD
;
A
#
# COMPACT_ATOMS: atom_id res chain seq x y z
N MET A 1 -9.92 17.50 1.90
CA MET A 1 -9.73 17.42 0.43
C MET A 1 -10.26 18.71 -0.18
N PRO A 2 -9.63 19.27 -1.21
CA PRO A 2 -10.19 20.37 -2.00
C PRO A 2 -11.57 20.02 -2.56
N PRO A 3 -12.44 21.01 -2.84
CA PRO A 3 -13.69 20.76 -3.55
C PRO A 3 -13.48 20.01 -4.87
N GLY A 4 -14.40 19.12 -5.22
CA GLY A 4 -14.29 18.30 -6.43
C GLY A 4 -13.30 17.14 -6.38
N MET A 5 -12.60 16.96 -5.26
CA MET A 5 -11.66 15.85 -5.06
C MET A 5 -12.15 14.89 -3.99
N ALA A 6 -12.06 13.59 -4.27
CA ALA A 6 -12.37 12.54 -3.32
C ALA A 6 -11.40 11.37 -3.44
N ILE A 7 -11.21 10.66 -2.34
CA ILE A 7 -10.44 9.41 -2.29
C ILE A 7 -11.17 8.39 -1.43
N ARG A 8 -11.18 7.16 -1.89
CA ARG A 8 -11.71 6.02 -1.16
C ARG A 8 -10.72 4.86 -1.23
N TYR A 9 -10.63 4.11 -0.14
CA TYR A 9 -9.96 2.81 -0.09
C TYR A 9 -10.94 1.75 0.38
N ASP A 10 -10.83 0.56 -0.21
CA ASP A 10 -11.64 -0.60 0.16
C ASP A 10 -10.73 -1.81 0.40
N LYS A 11 -11.18 -2.67 1.32
CA LYS A 11 -10.57 -3.99 1.54
C LYS A 11 -11.00 -4.92 0.43
N THR A 12 -10.20 -5.95 0.22
CA THR A 12 -10.53 -7.08 -0.66
C THR A 12 -11.38 -8.11 0.08
N CYS A 13 -11.98 -9.02 -0.66
CA CYS A 13 -12.54 -10.24 -0.05
C CYS A 13 -11.43 -11.07 0.64
N ALA A 14 -11.84 -12.01 1.51
CA ALA A 14 -10.91 -12.81 2.31
C ALA A 14 -9.90 -13.61 1.46
N ALA A 15 -10.32 -14.10 0.28
CA ALA A 15 -9.46 -14.87 -0.63
C ALA A 15 -8.28 -14.04 -1.21
N LEU A 16 -8.40 -12.72 -1.23
CA LEU A 16 -7.44 -11.81 -1.84
C LEU A 16 -6.62 -11.00 -0.81
N THR A 17 -6.87 -11.15 0.49
CA THR A 17 -6.32 -10.27 1.56
C THR A 17 -4.80 -10.15 1.53
N ASP A 18 -4.05 -11.22 1.30
CA ASP A 18 -2.57 -11.20 1.26
C ASP A 18 -2.02 -11.03 -0.16
N LEU A 19 -2.90 -11.01 -1.16
CA LEU A 19 -2.55 -10.91 -2.57
C LEU A 19 -2.69 -9.48 -3.08
N ILE A 20 -3.80 -8.85 -2.81
CA ILE A 20 -4.11 -7.49 -3.23
C ILE A 20 -4.05 -6.57 -2.02
N THR A 21 -3.21 -5.54 -2.07
CA THR A 21 -2.94 -4.69 -0.92
C THR A 21 -4.00 -3.60 -0.71
N GLY A 22 -5.18 -3.77 -1.29
CA GLY A 22 -6.37 -2.92 -1.22
C GLY A 22 -6.72 -2.26 -2.54
N TYR A 23 -7.98 -1.86 -2.65
CA TYR A 23 -8.54 -1.08 -3.75
C TYR A 23 -8.52 0.41 -3.43
N HIS A 24 -8.51 1.23 -4.47
CA HIS A 24 -8.63 2.68 -4.31
C HIS A 24 -9.40 3.30 -5.48
N VAL A 25 -10.17 4.33 -5.17
CA VAL A 25 -10.87 5.18 -6.12
C VAL A 25 -10.48 6.62 -5.83
N TYR A 26 -9.94 7.31 -6.83
CA TYR A 26 -9.61 8.73 -6.79
C TYR A 26 -10.52 9.44 -7.77
N ARG A 27 -11.18 10.49 -7.32
CA ARG A 27 -12.05 11.34 -8.14
C ARG A 27 -11.52 12.75 -8.13
N SER A 28 -11.49 13.38 -9.30
CA SER A 28 -11.21 14.79 -9.43
C SER A 28 -12.09 15.40 -10.51
N SER A 29 -12.70 16.55 -10.22
CA SER A 29 -13.61 17.24 -11.11
C SER A 29 -13.49 18.75 -10.94
N GLY A 30 -14.00 19.49 -11.91
CA GLY A 30 -13.94 20.94 -11.92
C GLY A 30 -12.66 21.51 -12.53
N PRO A 31 -12.59 22.84 -12.71
CA PRO A 31 -11.46 23.50 -13.38
C PRO A 31 -10.11 23.26 -12.69
N GLU A 32 -10.10 23.15 -11.36
CA GLU A 32 -8.89 22.94 -10.57
C GLU A 32 -8.28 21.54 -10.74
N SER A 33 -9.00 20.60 -11.36
CA SER A 33 -8.50 19.28 -11.65
C SER A 33 -7.63 19.21 -12.92
N LEU A 34 -7.65 20.27 -13.74
CA LEU A 34 -6.87 20.34 -14.97
C LEU A 34 -5.41 20.66 -14.66
N GLY A 35 -4.50 19.83 -15.18
CA GLY A 35 -3.06 19.97 -14.94
C GLY A 35 -2.65 19.73 -13.48
N GLN A 36 -3.51 19.09 -12.70
CA GLN A 36 -3.23 18.83 -11.29
C GLN A 36 -1.98 17.96 -11.14
N VAL A 37 -1.08 18.42 -10.27
CA VAL A 37 0.16 17.72 -9.96
C VAL A 37 0.03 17.01 -8.64
N ASP A 38 0.25 15.70 -8.64
CA ASP A 38 0.34 14.87 -7.45
C ASP A 38 1.67 14.11 -7.37
N ARG A 39 2.13 13.87 -6.15
CA ARG A 39 3.30 13.07 -5.88
C ARG A 39 2.90 11.86 -5.03
N PHE A 40 3.51 10.72 -5.31
CA PHE A 40 3.26 9.50 -4.55
C PHE A 40 4.58 8.87 -4.15
N LEU A 41 4.58 8.21 -2.99
CA LEU A 41 5.74 7.49 -2.48
C LEU A 41 6.07 6.27 -3.34
N PRO A 42 7.34 5.82 -3.35
CA PRO A 42 7.70 4.57 -4.02
C PRO A 42 6.89 3.40 -3.44
N GLY A 43 6.45 2.50 -4.32
CA GLY A 43 5.51 1.45 -3.99
C GLY A 43 5.84 0.09 -4.57
N THR A 44 4.99 -0.88 -4.27
CA THR A 44 4.89 -2.15 -4.99
C THR A 44 4.20 -1.92 -6.33
N ALA A 45 4.03 -2.98 -7.12
CA ALA A 45 3.27 -2.87 -8.36
C ALA A 45 1.81 -2.48 -8.10
N ASN A 46 1.22 -1.78 -9.07
CA ASN A 46 -0.14 -1.28 -8.98
C ASN A 46 -0.80 -1.32 -10.37
N VAL A 47 -2.03 -1.82 -10.45
CA VAL A 47 -2.84 -1.71 -11.66
C VAL A 47 -3.76 -0.52 -11.52
N ARG A 48 -3.88 0.29 -12.57
CA ARG A 48 -4.70 1.50 -12.58
C ARG A 48 -5.56 1.58 -13.83
N PHE A 49 -6.78 2.02 -13.63
CA PHE A 49 -7.78 2.27 -14.65
C PHE A 49 -8.23 3.73 -14.56
N THR A 50 -8.37 4.38 -15.70
CA THR A 50 -8.93 5.73 -15.78
C THR A 50 -10.25 5.70 -16.52
N ILE A 51 -11.28 6.34 -15.95
CA ILE A 51 -12.62 6.46 -16.49
C ILE A 51 -12.95 7.94 -16.63
N ASP A 52 -13.43 8.33 -17.79
CA ASP A 52 -13.81 9.72 -18.10
C ASP A 52 -12.74 10.74 -17.69
N ALA A 53 -11.48 10.37 -17.89
CA ALA A 53 -10.33 11.17 -17.51
C ALA A 53 -9.68 11.82 -18.75
N GLY A 54 -9.18 13.03 -18.55
CA GLY A 54 -8.29 13.66 -19.51
C GLY A 54 -6.90 12.99 -19.54
N PRO A 55 -5.98 13.46 -20.40
CA PRO A 55 -4.64 12.90 -20.51
C PRO A 55 -3.91 12.81 -19.19
N VAL A 56 -3.30 11.65 -18.92
CA VAL A 56 -2.51 11.39 -17.71
C VAL A 56 -1.05 11.22 -18.09
N SER A 57 -0.17 11.95 -17.43
CA SER A 57 1.27 11.72 -17.54
C SER A 57 1.91 11.47 -16.18
N VAL A 58 2.91 10.60 -16.16
CA VAL A 58 3.60 10.21 -14.92
C VAL A 58 5.11 10.23 -15.14
N SER A 59 5.83 10.86 -14.23
CA SER A 59 7.30 10.82 -14.20
C SER A 59 7.78 9.97 -13.03
N ILE A 60 8.72 9.07 -13.30
CA ILE A 60 9.42 8.23 -12.33
C ILE A 60 10.92 8.45 -12.49
N GLY A 61 11.54 9.15 -11.55
CA GLY A 61 12.92 9.62 -11.72
C GLY A 61 13.05 10.52 -12.94
N ARG A 62 13.90 10.12 -13.92
CA ARG A 62 14.12 10.87 -15.16
C ARG A 62 13.23 10.43 -16.33
N ARG A 63 12.38 9.44 -16.15
CA ARG A 63 11.50 8.92 -17.20
C ARG A 63 10.12 9.53 -17.07
N THR A 64 9.55 9.98 -18.19
CA THR A 64 8.17 10.44 -18.27
C THR A 64 7.40 9.53 -19.21
N PHE A 65 6.24 9.12 -18.77
CA PHE A 65 5.24 8.35 -19.51
C PHE A 65 4.06 9.28 -19.75
N ALA A 66 3.86 9.69 -20.97
CA ALA A 66 2.77 10.58 -21.37
C ALA A 66 1.64 9.77 -22.05
N ASP A 67 0.47 10.37 -22.11
CA ASP A 67 -0.70 9.83 -22.81
C ASP A 67 -0.97 8.36 -22.46
N LEU A 68 -0.98 8.09 -21.14
CA LEU A 68 -1.18 6.74 -20.63
C LEU A 68 -2.55 6.19 -21.04
N PRO A 69 -2.61 4.94 -21.53
CA PRO A 69 -3.89 4.31 -21.88
C PRO A 69 -4.77 4.11 -20.63
N PRO A 70 -6.09 3.92 -20.83
CA PRO A 70 -7.05 3.79 -19.72
C PRO A 70 -6.75 2.66 -18.72
N ALA A 71 -6.05 1.61 -19.16
CA ALA A 71 -5.66 0.50 -18.28
C ALA A 71 -4.13 0.32 -18.31
N THR A 72 -3.49 0.47 -17.16
CA THR A 72 -2.03 0.48 -17.02
C THR A 72 -1.54 -0.37 -15.86
N LEU A 73 -0.39 -1.00 -16.05
CA LEU A 73 0.41 -1.61 -15.00
C LEU A 73 1.57 -0.67 -14.65
N TYR A 74 1.55 -0.19 -13.42
CA TYR A 74 2.70 0.45 -12.79
C TYR A 74 3.55 -0.64 -12.14
N GLY A 75 4.73 -0.86 -12.63
CA GLY A 75 5.69 -1.78 -12.00
C GLY A 75 6.15 -1.26 -10.63
N PRO A 76 6.87 -2.09 -9.86
CA PRO A 76 7.44 -1.65 -8.59
C PRO A 76 8.33 -0.42 -8.78
N THR A 77 8.22 0.58 -7.90
CA THR A 77 8.98 1.83 -8.01
C THR A 77 10.04 1.95 -6.92
N GLY A 78 11.24 2.35 -7.33
CA GLY A 78 12.37 2.62 -6.45
C GLY A 78 12.51 4.08 -6.07
N THR A 79 11.69 4.97 -6.64
CA THR A 79 11.65 6.40 -6.30
C THR A 79 10.23 6.90 -6.38
N ALA A 80 9.96 8.04 -5.74
CA ALA A 80 8.67 8.71 -5.79
C ALA A 80 8.28 9.04 -7.24
N LEU A 81 7.00 9.00 -7.53
CA LEU A 81 6.45 9.39 -8.82
C LEU A 81 5.74 10.75 -8.73
N LYS A 82 5.74 11.48 -9.84
CA LYS A 82 4.95 12.68 -10.07
C LYS A 82 3.92 12.39 -11.14
N ALA A 83 2.64 12.55 -10.82
CA ALA A 83 1.55 12.44 -11.77
C ALA A 83 1.02 13.84 -12.14
N ILE A 84 0.62 13.99 -13.39
CA ILE A 84 -0.15 15.14 -13.87
C ILE A 84 -1.44 14.56 -14.44
N THR A 85 -2.58 15.00 -13.89
CA THR A 85 -3.92 14.52 -14.23
C THR A 85 -4.81 15.66 -14.70
N ASN A 86 -5.88 15.32 -15.40
CA ASN A 86 -6.82 16.28 -15.98
C ASN A 86 -8.27 15.85 -15.68
N GLY A 87 -8.54 15.64 -14.41
CA GLY A 87 -9.87 15.21 -13.96
C GLY A 87 -10.17 13.73 -14.22
N GLY A 88 -11.41 13.34 -13.88
CA GLY A 88 -11.92 11.99 -14.06
C GLY A 88 -11.80 11.11 -12.82
N ILE A 89 -11.95 9.80 -13.05
CA ILE A 89 -11.92 8.78 -12.03
C ILE A 89 -10.73 7.86 -12.27
N MET A 90 -9.91 7.67 -11.26
CA MET A 90 -8.85 6.66 -11.27
C MET A 90 -9.16 5.57 -10.25
N ILE A 91 -9.34 4.36 -10.73
CA ILE A 91 -9.57 3.16 -9.93
C ILE A 91 -8.31 2.31 -9.99
N GLY A 92 -7.95 1.63 -8.91
CA GLY A 92 -6.81 0.75 -8.98
C GLY A 92 -6.68 -0.18 -7.77
N PHE A 93 -5.71 -1.07 -7.88
CA PHE A 93 -5.36 -1.99 -6.82
C PHE A 93 -3.86 -2.24 -6.74
N GLY A 94 -3.38 -2.43 -5.51
CA GLY A 94 -1.99 -2.76 -5.28
C GLY A 94 -1.75 -4.26 -5.35
N VAL A 95 -0.67 -4.64 -6.02
CA VAL A 95 -0.28 -6.03 -6.26
C VAL A 95 0.86 -6.40 -5.31
N SER A 96 0.65 -7.40 -4.43
CA SER A 96 1.72 -7.95 -3.60
C SER A 96 2.69 -8.80 -4.43
N ALA A 97 3.85 -9.13 -3.86
CA ALA A 97 4.79 -10.02 -4.54
C ALA A 97 4.22 -11.43 -4.77
N LEU A 98 3.35 -11.89 -3.88
CA LEU A 98 2.66 -13.17 -4.03
C LEU A 98 1.61 -13.12 -5.14
N ALA A 99 0.82 -12.04 -5.22
CA ALA A 99 -0.09 -11.83 -6.33
C ALA A 99 0.63 -11.66 -7.66
N TRP A 100 1.77 -10.94 -7.66
CA TRP A 100 2.61 -10.85 -8.85
C TRP A 100 2.92 -12.23 -9.43
N SER A 101 3.35 -13.15 -8.59
CA SER A 101 3.73 -14.51 -9.01
C SER A 101 2.57 -15.34 -9.58
N ARG A 102 1.32 -14.94 -9.31
CA ARG A 102 0.10 -15.65 -9.73
C ARG A 102 -0.62 -14.98 -10.90
N LEU A 103 -0.40 -13.67 -11.08
CA LEU A 103 -1.05 -12.88 -12.13
C LEU A 103 -0.14 -12.64 -13.34
N PHE A 104 1.18 -12.56 -13.13
CA PHE A 104 2.12 -12.16 -14.18
C PHE A 104 3.19 -13.23 -14.42
N ARG A 105 3.47 -13.50 -15.70
CA ARG A 105 4.47 -14.50 -16.09
C ARG A 105 5.90 -13.98 -16.02
N ARG A 106 6.10 -12.68 -16.31
CA ARG A 106 7.42 -12.06 -16.33
C ARG A 106 7.89 -11.67 -14.94
N SER A 107 9.20 -11.52 -14.78
CA SER A 107 9.81 -11.01 -13.54
C SER A 107 9.33 -9.60 -13.25
N ALA A 108 9.02 -9.30 -11.97
CA ALA A 108 8.75 -7.94 -11.53
C ALA A 108 9.93 -6.98 -11.80
N GLY A 109 11.16 -7.53 -11.84
CA GLY A 109 12.36 -6.79 -12.21
C GLY A 109 12.31 -6.18 -13.60
N ASP A 110 11.61 -6.81 -14.55
CA ASP A 110 11.48 -6.32 -15.92
C ASP A 110 10.62 -5.04 -16.00
N TYR A 111 9.79 -4.83 -14.96
CA TYR A 111 8.85 -3.71 -14.87
C TYR A 111 9.26 -2.62 -13.86
N CYS A 112 10.41 -2.75 -13.23
CA CYS A 112 10.88 -1.75 -12.26
C CYS A 112 10.96 -0.35 -12.86
N ASN A 113 10.32 0.62 -12.18
CA ASN A 113 10.24 2.01 -12.61
C ASN A 113 9.71 2.17 -14.05
N LYS A 114 8.76 1.32 -14.45
CA LYS A 114 8.08 1.37 -15.75
C LYS A 114 6.58 1.43 -15.56
N ILE A 115 5.92 2.03 -16.54
CA ILE A 115 4.48 1.97 -16.73
C ILE A 115 4.26 1.41 -18.13
N VAL A 116 3.40 0.41 -18.23
CA VAL A 116 3.07 -0.24 -19.50
C VAL A 116 1.55 -0.40 -19.64
N PRO A 117 1.01 -0.49 -20.86
CA PRO A 117 -0.38 -0.89 -21.07
C PRO A 117 -0.66 -2.22 -20.37
N LEU A 118 -1.77 -2.32 -19.64
CA LEU A 118 -2.11 -3.57 -18.92
C LEU A 118 -2.24 -4.76 -19.84
N GLY A 119 -2.73 -4.54 -21.07
CA GLY A 119 -2.87 -5.57 -22.10
C GLY A 119 -1.55 -6.24 -22.50
N GLU A 120 -0.41 -5.53 -22.40
CA GLU A 120 0.92 -6.13 -22.64
C GLU A 120 1.35 -7.09 -21.52
N ALA A 121 0.87 -6.87 -20.31
CA ALA A 121 1.25 -7.65 -19.13
C ALA A 121 0.30 -8.83 -18.85
N MET A 122 -1.01 -8.63 -19.01
CA MET A 122 -2.07 -9.61 -18.68
C MET A 122 -2.83 -10.13 -19.90
N GLY A 123 -2.63 -9.53 -21.08
CA GLY A 123 -3.40 -9.80 -22.29
C GLY A 123 -4.67 -8.94 -22.43
N PRO A 124 -5.19 -8.81 -23.66
CA PRO A 124 -6.30 -7.91 -23.96
C PRO A 124 -7.62 -8.39 -23.35
N ILE A 125 -7.86 -9.70 -23.27
CA ILE A 125 -9.11 -10.27 -22.74
C ILE A 125 -9.26 -9.93 -21.24
N ALA A 126 -8.25 -10.18 -20.43
CA ALA A 126 -8.29 -9.85 -18.99
C ALA A 126 -8.45 -8.34 -18.78
N THR A 127 -7.74 -7.53 -19.57
CA THR A 127 -7.84 -6.06 -19.51
C THR A 127 -9.25 -5.58 -19.87
N GLY A 128 -9.87 -6.15 -20.92
CA GLY A 128 -11.24 -5.84 -21.32
C GLY A 128 -12.24 -6.13 -20.20
N ARG A 129 -12.16 -7.30 -19.56
CA ARG A 129 -13.03 -7.67 -18.42
C ARG A 129 -13.01 -6.65 -17.29
N PHE A 130 -11.83 -6.15 -16.91
CA PHE A 130 -11.72 -5.08 -15.90
C PHE A 130 -12.39 -3.79 -16.39
N MET A 131 -12.10 -3.36 -17.61
CA MET A 131 -12.63 -2.09 -18.14
C MET A 131 -14.15 -2.13 -18.24
N ASP A 132 -14.71 -3.25 -18.70
CA ASP A 132 -16.18 -3.40 -18.86
C ASP A 132 -16.85 -3.41 -17.50
N ALA A 133 -16.34 -4.18 -16.53
CA ALA A 133 -16.91 -4.24 -15.19
C ALA A 133 -16.85 -2.87 -14.47
N LEU A 134 -15.74 -2.13 -14.61
CA LEU A 134 -15.60 -0.83 -13.97
C LEU A 134 -16.44 0.27 -14.64
N ARG A 135 -16.75 0.16 -15.94
CA ARG A 135 -17.68 1.07 -16.62
C ARG A 135 -19.14 0.80 -16.24
N LEU A 136 -19.47 -0.46 -15.93
CA LEU A 136 -20.82 -0.87 -15.52
C LEU A 136 -21.10 -0.57 -14.04
N ALA A 137 -20.10 -0.38 -13.21
CA ALA A 137 -20.28 -0.04 -11.80
C ALA A 137 -21.01 1.31 -11.66
N ALA A 138 -22.21 1.28 -11.09
CA ALA A 138 -23.06 2.46 -10.94
C ALA A 138 -22.58 3.36 -9.79
N CYS A 139 -21.86 2.80 -8.81
CA CYS A 139 -21.35 3.53 -7.64
C CYS A 139 -20.04 2.91 -7.14
N ASP A 140 -19.34 3.63 -6.24
CA ASP A 140 -18.07 3.19 -5.68
C ASP A 140 -18.17 1.90 -4.86
N ASP A 141 -19.35 1.58 -4.30
CA ASP A 141 -19.57 0.34 -3.53
C ASP A 141 -19.52 -0.93 -4.41
N GLU A 142 -19.76 -0.80 -5.69
CA GLU A 142 -19.71 -1.93 -6.64
C GLU A 142 -18.30 -2.20 -7.16
N VAL A 143 -17.36 -1.26 -7.00
CA VAL A 143 -16.00 -1.38 -7.53
C VAL A 143 -15.23 -2.53 -6.90
N ALA A 144 -15.23 -2.63 -5.57
CA ALA A 144 -14.49 -3.67 -4.86
C ALA A 144 -15.04 -5.08 -5.17
N PRO A 145 -16.36 -5.36 -5.13
CA PRO A 145 -16.92 -6.65 -5.52
C PRO A 145 -16.61 -7.04 -6.99
N ALA A 146 -16.67 -6.07 -7.90
CA ALA A 146 -16.36 -6.32 -9.32
C ALA A 146 -14.90 -6.72 -9.51
N LEU A 147 -13.96 -6.02 -8.86
CA LEU A 147 -12.54 -6.34 -8.89
C LEU A 147 -12.25 -7.69 -8.21
N ASP A 148 -12.88 -7.99 -7.08
CA ASP A 148 -12.75 -9.27 -6.37
C ASP A 148 -13.13 -10.45 -7.29
N ALA A 149 -14.26 -10.38 -7.95
CA ALA A 149 -14.75 -11.44 -8.84
C ALA A 149 -13.76 -11.72 -9.98
N ILE A 150 -13.26 -10.68 -10.65
CA ILE A 150 -12.32 -10.83 -11.75
C ILE A 150 -10.96 -11.36 -11.26
N LEU A 151 -10.45 -10.82 -10.16
CA LEU A 151 -9.15 -11.21 -9.62
C LEU A 151 -9.15 -12.64 -9.13
N CYS A 152 -10.22 -13.10 -8.44
CA CYS A 152 -10.34 -14.49 -8.01
C CYS A 152 -10.30 -15.48 -9.18
N ASP A 153 -10.90 -15.10 -10.32
CA ASP A 153 -10.90 -15.92 -11.53
C ASP A 153 -9.54 -15.92 -12.27
N LEU A 154 -8.83 -14.80 -12.26
CA LEU A 154 -7.55 -14.65 -12.95
C LEU A 154 -6.35 -15.22 -12.18
N LEU A 155 -6.48 -15.43 -10.88
CA LEU A 155 -5.36 -15.91 -10.06
C LEU A 155 -4.97 -17.35 -10.42
N GLY A 156 -3.76 -17.51 -10.94
CA GLY A 156 -3.15 -18.83 -11.11
C GLY A 156 -2.83 -19.51 -9.77
N PRO A 157 -2.36 -20.78 -9.79
CA PRO A 157 -1.96 -21.49 -8.60
C PRO A 157 -0.78 -20.80 -7.89
N PRO A 158 -0.62 -20.98 -6.57
CA PRO A 158 0.53 -20.45 -5.85
C PRO A 158 1.82 -21.13 -6.35
N PRO A 159 2.92 -20.37 -6.48
CA PRO A 159 4.23 -20.95 -6.85
C PRO A 159 4.81 -21.77 -5.69
N ALA A 160 5.76 -22.63 -5.99
CA ALA A 160 6.48 -23.43 -4.97
C ALA A 160 7.15 -22.55 -3.89
N GLU A 161 7.60 -21.33 -4.27
CA GLU A 161 8.21 -20.37 -3.35
C GLU A 161 7.20 -19.50 -2.58
N ALA A 162 5.88 -19.77 -2.63
CA ALA A 162 4.84 -18.91 -2.03
C ALA A 162 5.10 -18.61 -0.54
N ALA A 163 5.49 -19.62 0.24
CA ALA A 163 5.84 -19.45 1.66
C ALA A 163 7.02 -18.49 1.86
N LEU A 164 8.09 -18.63 1.06
CA LEU A 164 9.26 -17.75 1.11
C LEU A 164 8.92 -16.31 0.71
N ILE A 165 8.07 -16.13 -0.31
CA ILE A 165 7.60 -14.80 -0.73
C ILE A 165 6.80 -14.14 0.40
N GLY A 166 5.89 -14.87 1.04
CA GLY A 166 5.09 -14.38 2.16
C GLY A 166 5.96 -13.96 3.35
N GLN A 167 6.92 -14.81 3.74
CA GLN A 167 7.84 -14.52 4.84
C GLN A 167 8.75 -13.33 4.55
N LEU A 168 9.29 -13.22 3.33
CA LEU A 168 10.08 -12.07 2.93
C LEU A 168 9.22 -10.79 2.94
N SER A 169 7.96 -10.85 2.48
CA SER A 169 7.03 -9.72 2.57
C SER A 169 6.82 -9.29 4.01
N HIS A 170 6.62 -10.24 4.93
CA HIS A 170 6.49 -9.96 6.35
C HIS A 170 7.74 -9.30 6.94
N MET A 171 8.93 -9.81 6.64
CA MET A 171 10.19 -9.23 7.12
C MET A 171 10.43 -7.81 6.61
N ILE A 172 10.03 -7.52 5.36
CA ILE A 172 10.10 -6.17 4.79
C ILE A 172 9.11 -5.22 5.49
N GLY A 173 7.89 -5.67 5.73
CA GLY A 173 6.80 -4.86 6.26
C GLY A 173 6.92 -4.54 7.76
N ARG A 174 7.43 -5.49 8.57
CA ARG A 174 7.57 -5.31 10.02
C ARG A 174 8.67 -4.30 10.40
N ASP A 175 8.58 -3.77 11.61
CA ASP A 175 9.63 -2.93 12.17
C ASP A 175 10.91 -3.75 12.45
N GLY A 176 12.03 -3.09 12.35
CA GLY A 176 13.36 -3.65 12.57
C GLY A 176 14.29 -3.45 11.38
N SER A 177 15.57 -3.31 11.68
CA SER A 177 16.63 -3.24 10.67
C SER A 177 17.20 -4.65 10.48
N HIS A 178 16.97 -5.22 9.30
CA HIS A 178 17.56 -6.50 8.92
C HIS A 178 18.61 -6.27 7.84
N ASP A 179 19.78 -6.89 7.99
CA ASP A 179 20.71 -7.02 6.89
C ASP A 179 20.35 -8.22 6.00
N VAL A 180 20.93 -8.26 4.81
CA VAL A 180 20.62 -9.29 3.79
C VAL A 180 21.02 -10.68 4.25
N ALA A 181 22.13 -10.81 5.01
CA ALA A 181 22.64 -12.10 5.48
C ALA A 181 21.70 -12.67 6.55
N THR A 182 21.27 -11.85 7.49
CA THR A 182 20.28 -12.21 8.51
C THR A 182 18.97 -12.68 7.87
N VAL A 183 18.45 -11.94 6.89
CA VAL A 183 17.22 -12.33 6.17
C VAL A 183 17.39 -13.68 5.47
N ALA A 184 18.53 -13.91 4.80
CA ALA A 184 18.79 -15.17 4.14
C ALA A 184 18.86 -16.35 5.13
N ALA A 185 19.54 -16.15 6.27
CA ALA A 185 19.65 -17.14 7.33
C ALA A 185 18.30 -17.47 7.98
N GLU A 186 17.48 -16.47 8.30
CA GLU A 186 16.14 -16.68 8.87
C GLU A 186 15.21 -17.43 7.90
N LEU A 187 15.34 -17.18 6.59
CA LEU A 187 14.59 -17.88 5.55
C LEU A 187 15.17 -19.27 5.21
N GLY A 188 16.35 -19.64 5.74
CA GLY A 188 17.02 -20.92 5.44
C GLY A 188 17.46 -21.05 3.98
N ILE A 189 17.79 -19.94 3.30
CA ILE A 189 18.18 -19.94 1.89
C ILE A 189 19.51 -19.22 1.67
N THR A 190 20.15 -19.46 0.53
CA THR A 190 21.37 -18.74 0.15
C THR A 190 21.08 -17.30 -0.24
N GLY A 191 22.07 -16.40 -0.10
CA GLY A 191 21.95 -15.03 -0.59
C GLY A 191 21.64 -14.92 -2.08
N HIS A 192 22.11 -15.87 -2.90
CA HIS A 192 21.79 -15.95 -4.32
C HIS A 192 20.29 -16.28 -4.55
N ALA A 193 19.75 -17.26 -3.82
CA ALA A 193 18.34 -17.62 -3.89
C ALA A 193 17.45 -16.45 -3.43
N LEU A 194 17.81 -15.78 -2.32
CA LEU A 194 17.14 -14.60 -1.83
C LEU A 194 17.12 -13.47 -2.89
N ARG A 195 18.27 -13.21 -3.55
CA ARG A 195 18.34 -12.21 -4.63
C ARG A 195 17.44 -12.58 -5.80
N ARG A 196 17.42 -13.86 -6.22
CA ARG A 196 16.57 -14.34 -7.32
C ARG A 196 15.10 -14.16 -7.03
N ILE A 197 14.63 -14.58 -5.84
CA ILE A 197 13.23 -14.42 -5.38
C ILE A 197 12.86 -12.95 -5.30
N SER A 198 13.72 -12.12 -4.70
CA SER A 198 13.48 -10.69 -4.53
C SER A 198 13.33 -9.97 -5.88
N VAL A 199 14.23 -10.20 -6.83
CA VAL A 199 14.13 -9.55 -8.14
C VAL A 199 12.93 -10.06 -8.93
N ARG A 200 12.67 -11.37 -8.89
CA ARG A 200 11.59 -12.00 -9.66
C ARG A 200 10.21 -11.55 -9.20
N HIS A 201 9.95 -11.43 -7.90
CA HIS A 201 8.61 -11.20 -7.37
C HIS A 201 8.39 -9.79 -6.79
N PHE A 202 9.46 -9.13 -6.28
CA PHE A 202 9.38 -7.78 -5.70
C PHE A 202 9.97 -6.70 -6.62
N GLY A 203 10.69 -7.10 -7.65
CA GLY A 203 11.29 -6.21 -8.63
C GLY A 203 12.67 -5.68 -8.27
N PHE A 204 13.10 -5.72 -7.03
CA PHE A 204 14.36 -5.15 -6.57
C PHE A 204 15.22 -6.16 -5.81
N THR A 205 16.50 -5.84 -5.63
CA THR A 205 17.40 -6.64 -4.80
C THR A 205 16.98 -6.59 -3.32
N PRO A 206 17.31 -7.62 -2.50
CA PRO A 206 16.98 -7.62 -1.07
C PRO A 206 17.45 -6.36 -0.35
N LYS A 207 18.69 -5.92 -0.61
CA LYS A 207 19.25 -4.69 -0.02
C LYS A 207 18.38 -3.46 -0.33
N MET A 208 17.92 -3.34 -1.57
CA MET A 208 17.06 -2.21 -1.99
C MET A 208 15.69 -2.25 -1.32
N LEU A 209 15.09 -3.45 -1.18
CA LEU A 209 13.80 -3.64 -0.54
C LEU A 209 13.85 -3.24 0.94
N LEU A 210 14.83 -3.76 1.68
CA LEU A 210 15.01 -3.48 3.11
C LEU A 210 15.32 -2.01 3.37
N ARG A 211 16.24 -1.44 2.55
CA ARG A 211 16.59 -0.02 2.62
C ARG A 211 15.40 0.88 2.35
N ARG A 212 14.56 0.57 1.32
CA ARG A 212 13.34 1.32 1.00
C ARG A 212 12.31 1.25 2.13
N ALA A 213 12.09 0.07 2.70
CA ALA A 213 11.14 -0.11 3.80
C ALA A 213 11.57 0.68 5.05
N ARG A 214 12.85 0.61 5.44
CA ARG A 214 13.42 1.41 6.55
C ARG A 214 13.22 2.90 6.31
N PHE A 215 13.56 3.37 5.11
CA PHE A 215 13.37 4.78 4.75
C PHE A 215 11.91 5.20 4.85
N LEU A 216 10.98 4.43 4.27
CA LEU A 216 9.56 4.76 4.28
C LEU A 216 8.97 4.78 5.70
N ARG A 217 9.37 3.87 6.59
CA ARG A 217 8.97 3.92 8.00
C ARG A 217 9.39 5.23 8.66
N SER A 218 10.68 5.59 8.53
CA SER A 218 11.20 6.84 9.06
C SER A 218 10.51 8.06 8.46
N PHE A 219 10.40 8.10 7.14
CA PHE A 219 9.77 9.22 6.43
C PHE A 219 8.29 9.39 6.83
N LEU A 220 7.52 8.31 6.96
CA LEU A 220 6.11 8.38 7.35
C LEU A 220 5.90 8.84 8.80
N ARG A 221 6.83 8.56 9.70
CA ARG A 221 6.80 9.14 11.05
C ARG A 221 6.95 10.65 10.98
N LEU A 222 7.92 11.16 10.19
CA LEU A 222 8.09 12.59 9.96
C LEU A 222 6.87 13.22 9.27
N PHE A 223 6.37 12.57 8.21
CA PHE A 223 5.28 13.08 7.39
C PHE A 223 3.94 13.19 8.14
N ARG A 224 3.69 12.31 9.10
CA ARG A 224 2.45 12.26 9.88
C ARG A 224 2.48 13.11 11.15
N THR A 225 3.64 13.62 11.55
CA THR A 225 3.81 14.47 12.73
C THR A 225 3.60 15.93 12.34
N PRO A 226 2.58 16.61 12.87
CA PRO A 226 2.37 18.02 12.58
C PRO A 226 3.51 18.91 13.09
N GLY A 227 3.80 19.98 12.38
CA GLY A 227 4.77 21.00 12.79
C GLY A 227 6.12 20.91 12.08
N THR A 228 7.18 21.29 12.76
CA THR A 228 8.55 21.22 12.24
C THR A 228 9.03 19.78 12.09
N VAL A 229 9.84 19.52 11.07
CA VAL A 229 10.41 18.19 10.81
C VAL A 229 11.31 17.79 11.98
N ASP A 230 10.85 16.83 12.76
CA ASP A 230 11.60 16.28 13.90
C ASP A 230 12.38 15.04 13.47
N TYR A 231 13.65 15.22 13.18
CA TYR A 231 14.54 14.15 12.74
C TYR A 231 14.89 13.13 13.85
N SER A 232 14.50 13.35 15.10
CA SER A 232 14.65 12.34 16.17
C SER A 232 13.77 11.11 15.95
N LEU A 233 12.74 11.23 15.09
CA LEU A 233 11.80 10.17 14.74
C LEU A 233 12.32 9.17 13.69
N ILE A 234 13.51 9.40 13.13
CA ILE A 234 14.10 8.46 12.15
C ILE A 234 14.54 7.17 12.85
N ASP A 235 14.63 6.10 12.06
CA ASP A 235 15.06 4.78 12.53
C ASP A 235 16.49 4.86 13.11
N PRO A 236 16.72 4.37 14.34
CA PRO A 236 18.05 4.44 14.98
C PRO A 236 19.14 3.65 14.25
N SER A 237 18.81 2.80 13.29
CA SER A 237 19.79 2.11 12.43
C SER A 237 20.43 3.02 11.39
N TYR A 238 19.99 4.27 11.25
CA TYR A 238 20.72 5.27 10.50
C TYR A 238 21.94 5.75 11.31
N PHE A 239 23.11 5.60 10.73
CA PHE A 239 24.36 5.99 11.39
C PHE A 239 24.40 7.50 11.67
N ASP A 240 23.96 8.30 10.70
CA ASP A 240 23.89 9.76 10.78
C ASP A 240 22.76 10.32 9.89
N MET A 241 22.53 11.62 10.02
CA MET A 241 21.56 12.35 9.20
C MET A 241 21.91 12.30 7.72
N SER A 242 23.18 12.33 7.35
CA SER A 242 23.62 12.29 5.96
C SER A 242 23.27 10.97 5.29
N HIS A 243 23.30 9.86 6.05
CA HIS A 243 22.84 8.56 5.58
C HIS A 243 21.34 8.56 5.27
N PHE A 244 20.51 9.14 6.17
CA PHE A 244 19.07 9.28 5.94
C PHE A 244 18.77 10.20 4.74
N LEU A 245 19.47 11.33 4.61
CA LEU A 245 19.28 12.26 3.49
C LEU A 245 19.69 11.66 2.14
N ARG A 246 20.71 10.80 2.08
CA ARG A 246 21.05 10.04 0.87
C ARG A 246 19.95 9.04 0.48
N ASP A 247 19.30 8.43 1.48
CA ASP A 247 18.13 7.59 1.23
C ASP A 247 16.95 8.44 0.73
N ALA A 248 16.73 9.63 1.29
CA ALA A 248 15.70 10.55 0.83
C ALA A 248 15.92 11.00 -0.62
N ASP A 249 17.13 11.34 -1.00
CA ASP A 249 17.45 11.66 -2.40
C ASP A 249 17.18 10.48 -3.33
N THR A 250 17.52 9.25 -2.91
CA THR A 250 17.25 8.04 -3.67
C THR A 250 15.75 7.78 -3.85
N PHE A 251 14.97 7.86 -2.74
CA PHE A 251 13.58 7.40 -2.71
C PHE A 251 12.55 8.50 -2.97
N LEU A 252 12.87 9.77 -2.70
CA LEU A 252 11.99 10.91 -2.96
C LEU A 252 12.46 11.75 -4.16
N GLY A 253 13.74 11.65 -4.55
CA GLY A 253 14.38 12.54 -5.52
C GLY A 253 14.65 13.94 -4.98
N MET A 254 14.51 14.15 -3.66
CA MET A 254 14.73 15.42 -2.97
C MET A 254 14.79 15.24 -1.45
N THR A 255 15.11 16.31 -0.72
CA THR A 255 15.09 16.28 0.75
C THR A 255 13.67 16.05 1.30
N PRO A 256 13.52 15.41 2.49
CA PRO A 256 12.23 15.21 3.14
C PRO A 256 11.46 16.52 3.32
N ARG A 257 12.12 17.56 3.80
CA ARG A 257 11.50 18.88 3.99
C ARG A 257 10.91 19.45 2.68
N ARG A 258 11.66 19.35 1.57
CA ARG A 258 11.19 19.83 0.25
C ARG A 258 10.02 18.98 -0.26
N PHE A 259 10.08 17.66 -0.07
CA PHE A 259 9.00 16.76 -0.47
C PHE A 259 7.71 17.06 0.31
N MET A 260 7.81 17.26 1.62
CA MET A 260 6.66 17.60 2.48
C MET A 260 6.08 18.99 2.14
N ALA A 261 6.95 19.98 1.85
CA ALA A 261 6.51 21.30 1.41
C ALA A 261 5.81 21.29 0.04
N SER A 262 6.07 20.26 -0.79
CA SER A 262 5.40 20.03 -2.07
C SER A 262 4.33 18.94 -1.97
N SER A 263 3.81 18.70 -0.77
CA SER A 263 2.73 17.73 -0.55
C SER A 263 1.48 18.12 -1.33
N THR A 264 0.83 17.10 -1.83
CA THR A 264 -0.34 17.25 -2.69
C THR A 264 -1.56 16.66 -2.00
N PRO A 265 -2.77 17.15 -2.34
CA PRO A 265 -4.00 16.69 -1.68
C PRO A 265 -4.18 15.18 -1.71
N PHE A 266 -3.87 14.52 -2.83
CA PHE A 266 -4.01 13.07 -2.94
C PHE A 266 -2.95 12.31 -2.16
N LEU A 267 -1.70 12.79 -2.07
CA LEU A 267 -0.68 12.11 -1.27
C LEU A 267 -1.09 12.06 0.21
N ASP A 268 -1.41 13.22 0.79
CA ASP A 268 -1.76 13.33 2.20
C ASP A 268 -3.03 12.52 2.53
N ALA A 269 -4.06 12.67 1.71
CA ALA A 269 -5.30 11.92 1.89
C ALA A 269 -5.10 10.42 1.71
N SER A 270 -4.28 9.99 0.73
CA SER A 270 -4.03 8.57 0.48
C SER A 270 -3.29 7.90 1.64
N VAL A 271 -2.28 8.56 2.20
CA VAL A 271 -1.54 8.05 3.36
C VAL A 271 -2.46 7.85 4.56
N ARG A 272 -3.35 8.81 4.84
CA ARG A 272 -4.31 8.73 5.96
C ARG A 272 -5.41 7.71 5.71
N ALA A 273 -6.10 7.79 4.57
CA ALA A 273 -7.22 6.90 4.26
C ALA A 273 -6.77 5.44 4.16
N ARG A 274 -5.62 5.21 3.52
CA ARG A 274 -5.05 3.87 3.43
C ARG A 274 -4.70 3.30 4.81
N ALA A 275 -4.06 4.08 5.68
CA ALA A 275 -3.74 3.64 7.04
C ALA A 275 -5.00 3.28 7.84
N ALA A 276 -6.06 4.08 7.73
CA ALA A 276 -7.32 3.87 8.43
C ALA A 276 -8.04 2.59 7.96
N VAL A 277 -8.10 2.34 6.65
CA VAL A 277 -8.86 1.21 6.09
C VAL A 277 -8.03 -0.08 6.05
N LEU A 278 -6.76 0.01 5.64
CA LEU A 278 -5.90 -1.14 5.32
C LEU A 278 -4.79 -1.39 6.35
N GLY A 279 -4.72 -0.61 7.42
CA GLY A 279 -3.76 -0.76 8.50
C GLY A 279 -2.31 -0.34 8.17
N ALA A 280 -2.02 0.03 6.94
CA ALA A 280 -0.68 0.45 6.52
C ALA A 280 -0.74 1.68 5.63
N ALA A 281 0.08 2.69 5.92
CA ALA A 281 0.11 3.96 5.20
C ALA A 281 0.63 3.84 3.76
N THR A 282 1.43 2.81 3.46
CA THR A 282 1.93 2.49 2.11
C THR A 282 1.84 1.01 1.84
N GLN A 283 1.82 0.65 0.56
CA GLN A 283 1.81 -0.76 0.13
C GLN A 283 3.07 -1.52 0.53
N VAL A 284 4.22 -0.85 0.55
CA VAL A 284 5.52 -1.43 0.93
C VAL A 284 5.53 -1.94 2.38
N LEU A 285 4.80 -1.27 3.26
CA LEU A 285 4.71 -1.60 4.68
C LEU A 285 3.47 -2.43 5.03
N HIS A 286 2.76 -2.94 4.02
CA HIS A 286 1.68 -3.89 4.24
C HIS A 286 2.27 -5.24 4.67
N VAL A 287 1.85 -5.71 5.85
CA VAL A 287 2.27 -7.01 6.40
C VAL A 287 1.18 -8.04 6.09
N PRO A 288 1.52 -9.14 5.41
CA PRO A 288 0.56 -10.22 5.18
C PRO A 288 0.00 -10.79 6.50
N SER A 289 -1.29 -11.11 6.50
CA SER A 289 -1.99 -11.64 7.68
C SER A 289 -1.61 -13.08 7.99
N THR A 290 -1.31 -13.85 6.93
CA THR A 290 -1.03 -15.28 7.01
C THR A 290 0.45 -15.55 6.72
N ILE A 291 1.18 -16.01 7.74
CA ILE A 291 2.54 -16.54 7.56
C ILE A 291 2.45 -18.06 7.69
N ALA A 292 2.63 -18.77 6.57
CA ALA A 292 2.82 -20.19 6.65
C ALA A 292 4.17 -20.48 7.35
N PRO A 293 4.20 -21.29 8.44
CA PRO A 293 5.46 -21.68 9.06
C PRO A 293 6.32 -22.46 8.05
N ILE A 294 7.62 -22.14 8.01
CA ILE A 294 8.58 -23.02 7.33
C ILE A 294 8.59 -24.31 8.13
N GLY A 295 8.15 -25.41 7.55
CA GLY A 295 8.45 -26.73 8.10
C GLY A 295 9.96 -26.84 8.19
N ARG A 296 10.51 -26.77 9.39
CA ARG A 296 11.90 -27.20 9.61
C ARG A 296 11.91 -28.66 9.22
N GLY A 297 12.55 -28.96 8.10
CA GLY A 297 12.86 -30.31 7.70
C GLY A 297 13.75 -30.91 8.80
N THR A 298 13.15 -31.54 9.76
CA THR A 298 13.84 -32.46 10.66
C THR A 298 14.20 -33.70 9.84
N SER A 299 15.39 -33.66 9.25
CA SER A 299 16.09 -34.86 8.88
C SER A 299 16.56 -35.50 10.19
N ALA A 300 15.73 -36.33 10.77
CA ALA A 300 16.12 -37.28 11.80
C ALA A 300 15.87 -38.66 11.22
N ALA A 301 16.95 -39.35 10.88
CA ALA A 301 16.94 -40.74 10.58
C ALA A 301 16.36 -41.57 11.74
N PRO A 302 15.63 -42.66 11.49
CA PRO A 302 15.04 -43.45 12.58
C PRO A 302 16.13 -44.30 13.27
N VAL A 303 16.31 -44.05 14.56
CA VAL A 303 17.00 -45.03 15.43
C VAL A 303 15.95 -46.03 15.90
N SER A 304 16.09 -47.25 15.42
CA SER A 304 15.39 -48.46 15.87
C SER A 304 15.71 -48.76 17.33
N GLY A 305 14.69 -49.08 18.14
CA GLY A 305 14.86 -49.64 19.49
C GLY A 305 13.56 -49.58 20.30
N ALA A 306 12.71 -50.59 20.19
CA ALA A 306 11.70 -50.90 21.22
C ALA A 306 12.38 -51.73 22.35
N PRO A 307 11.78 -51.85 23.61
CA PRO A 307 10.49 -52.47 23.78
C PRO A 307 9.59 -51.95 24.91
N ALA A 308 8.32 -52.21 24.72
CA ALA A 308 7.23 -52.62 25.61
C ALA A 308 7.16 -52.18 27.09
N GLY A 309 5.97 -51.71 27.47
CA GLY A 309 5.46 -51.83 28.82
C GLY A 309 4.37 -50.84 29.23
N SER A 310 3.13 -51.37 29.24
CA SER A 310 1.99 -51.00 30.10
C SER A 310 1.19 -49.76 29.84
N SER A 311 -0.03 -50.00 29.33
CA SER A 311 -1.30 -49.26 29.60
C SER A 311 -1.83 -49.60 30.98
N PRO A 312 -3.04 -49.09 31.38
CA PRO A 312 -3.71 -47.82 31.23
C PRO A 312 -4.28 -47.29 32.58
N LEU A 313 -4.92 -46.19 32.66
CA LEU A 313 -6.24 -46.00 33.33
C LEU A 313 -6.67 -44.51 33.41
N PRO A 314 -7.94 -44.29 33.68
CA PRO A 314 -8.75 -43.29 33.02
C PRO A 314 -9.25 -42.16 33.98
N PRO A 315 -10.45 -41.53 33.69
CA PRO A 315 -10.61 -40.10 33.69
C PRO A 315 -11.26 -39.56 34.98
N GLY A 316 -11.21 -38.28 35.12
CA GLY A 316 -12.01 -37.57 36.13
C GLY A 316 -11.81 -36.10 35.93
N MET A 317 -12.75 -35.50 35.30
CA MET A 317 -13.74 -34.56 35.87
C MET A 317 -13.12 -33.45 36.74
N ILE A 318 -13.35 -32.23 36.35
CA ILE A 318 -14.13 -31.23 37.10
C ILE A 318 -13.94 -29.88 36.41
N GLU A 319 -15.03 -29.39 35.88
CA GLU A 319 -15.83 -28.17 36.13
C GLU A 319 -15.14 -26.84 35.76
N ALA A 320 -15.72 -26.21 34.79
CA ALA A 320 -16.56 -25.02 34.79
C ALA A 320 -16.21 -23.91 35.79
N ALA A 321 -15.85 -22.78 35.25
CA ALA A 321 -16.20 -21.46 35.81
C ALA A 321 -16.25 -20.47 34.64
N THR A 322 -17.37 -20.33 34.02
CA THR A 322 -18.30 -19.20 34.04
C THR A 322 -17.79 -18.04 34.91
N ILE A 323 -17.64 -16.86 34.28
CA ILE A 323 -18.23 -15.62 34.82
C ILE A 323 -18.26 -14.60 33.68
N ALA A 324 -19.48 -14.25 33.33
CA ALA A 324 -19.89 -13.01 32.71
C ALA A 324 -19.74 -11.85 33.74
N ALA A 325 -19.37 -10.70 33.27
CA ALA A 325 -19.68 -9.41 33.91
C ALA A 325 -19.72 -8.37 32.80
N MET A 326 -20.93 -8.04 32.36
CA MET A 326 -21.71 -6.83 32.69
C MET A 326 -21.03 -5.57 32.18
N ALA A 327 -21.45 -4.99 31.08
CA ALA A 327 -22.64 -4.17 30.81
C ALA A 327 -22.87 -3.07 31.86
N SER A 328 -22.89 -1.87 31.33
CA SER A 328 -23.53 -0.66 31.84
C SER A 328 -22.60 0.40 32.44
N SER A 329 -22.47 1.50 31.70
CA SER A 329 -22.72 2.84 32.24
C SER A 329 -22.84 3.84 31.09
N SER A 330 -24.03 4.15 30.69
CA SER A 330 -24.75 5.44 30.79
C SER A 330 -24.03 6.68 30.26
N MET A 331 -24.60 7.18 29.15
CA MET A 331 -24.54 8.57 28.68
C MET A 331 -25.04 9.55 29.74
N PRO A 332 -24.61 10.77 29.71
CA PRO A 332 -25.50 11.90 29.97
C PRO A 332 -25.77 12.73 28.70
N THR A 333 -27.02 12.82 28.41
CA THR A 333 -27.71 13.85 27.63
C THR A 333 -27.47 15.21 28.30
N MET A 334 -27.00 16.20 27.54
CA MET A 334 -27.18 17.60 27.94
C MET A 334 -27.80 18.43 26.83
N ALA A 335 -28.81 19.14 27.26
CA ALA A 335 -29.83 19.85 26.57
C ALA A 335 -29.32 21.04 25.73
N ALA A 336 -30.15 21.35 24.75
CA ALA A 336 -30.19 22.57 24.00
C ALA A 336 -30.35 23.82 24.88
N GLN A 337 -29.61 24.87 24.59
CA GLN A 337 -30.00 26.22 24.93
C GLN A 337 -30.05 27.11 23.69
N GLU A 338 -31.22 27.52 23.40
CA GLU A 338 -31.56 28.63 22.50
C GLU A 338 -30.98 29.94 23.04
N GLY A 339 -30.45 30.75 22.18
CA GLY A 339 -30.03 32.12 22.45
C GLY A 339 -30.16 33.01 21.22
N THR A 340 -31.13 33.85 21.23
CA THR A 340 -31.71 34.82 20.33
C THR A 340 -30.70 35.82 19.71
N PRO A 341 -31.03 36.44 18.55
CA PRO A 341 -30.13 37.24 17.74
C PRO A 341 -30.10 38.72 18.15
N LEU A 342 -28.97 39.36 17.98
CA LEU A 342 -28.85 40.83 18.01
C LEU A 342 -27.96 41.27 16.85
N GLY A 343 -28.52 42.01 15.94
CA GLY A 343 -28.25 43.44 15.79
C GLY A 343 -27.42 43.74 14.52
N LEU A 344 -28.08 44.12 13.47
CA LEU A 344 -27.57 44.87 12.32
C LEU A 344 -26.86 46.15 12.75
N SER A 345 -25.69 46.44 12.19
CA SER A 345 -25.25 47.83 11.97
C SER A 345 -24.50 47.95 10.65
N ASP A 346 -24.99 48.85 9.84
CA ASP A 346 -24.48 49.32 8.56
C ASP A 346 -23.09 49.96 8.66
N GLY A 347 -22.37 49.95 7.52
CA GLY A 347 -21.42 51.00 7.16
C GLY A 347 -19.98 50.53 7.07
N ASP A 348 -19.49 50.27 5.88
CA ASP A 348 -18.41 51.02 5.25
C ASP A 348 -17.99 50.38 3.91
N THR A 349 -18.23 51.15 2.87
CA THR A 349 -17.75 50.90 1.50
C THR A 349 -16.33 51.47 1.38
N PRO A 350 -15.35 50.72 0.90
CA PRO A 350 -14.06 51.30 0.49
C PRO A 350 -14.13 51.85 -0.95
N PRO A 351 -13.37 52.89 -1.28
CA PRO A 351 -13.40 53.58 -2.57
C PRO A 351 -12.62 52.81 -3.67
N ALA A 352 -13.03 53.11 -4.91
CA ALA A 352 -12.45 52.62 -6.15
C ALA A 352 -11.01 53.15 -6.37
N PRO A 353 -10.13 52.41 -7.09
CA PRO A 353 -8.86 52.95 -7.53
C PRO A 353 -9.02 53.79 -8.81
N ASP A 354 -8.27 54.88 -8.87
CA ASP A 354 -8.11 55.77 -10.01
C ASP A 354 -7.28 55.10 -11.13
N PRO A 355 -7.49 55.51 -12.38
CA PRO A 355 -6.75 54.97 -13.53
C PRO A 355 -5.50 55.81 -13.78
N ASP A 356 -4.36 55.06 -14.02
CA ASP A 356 -3.26 55.43 -14.91
C ASP A 356 -2.49 54.19 -15.33
#